data_cc0a77a8fdca11a9615bdf72a45f7b01
#
_entry.id   cc0a77a8fdca11a9615bdf72a45f7b01
#
_cell.length_a   1.000
_cell.length_b   1.000
_cell.length_c   1.000
_cell.angle_alpha   90.00
_cell.angle_beta   90.00
_cell.angle_gamma   90.00
#
_symmetry.space_group_name_H-M   'P 1'
#
loop_
_entity.id
_entity.type
_entity.pdbx_description
1 polymer ?
#
loop_
_entity_poly.entity_id
_entity_poly.type
_entity_poly.pdbx_seq_one_letter_code
_entity_poly.pdbx_strand_id
1 'polypeptide(L)'
;MRWWDIAPVLELERELFPDDAWSEGMFWSELAHARGPRATRRYVVAEAGDRLVGYAGLAAAGGLGDVQTIAVARDQWGTGLGARLLTDLLQHATAFECDEVLLEVRVDNTRAQKLYERFGFEPIGFRRGYYQPGNIDALVMRLRAQDAPDAPHTPHALDAQDAPDAQGAPDAQDAPDVQGTESHG
;
A
#
# COMPACT_ATOMS: atom_id res chain seq x y z
N MET A 1 9.54 2.96 8.46
CA MET A 1 10.02 1.71 9.10
C MET A 1 11.19 2.01 10.04
N ARG A 2 11.24 1.37 11.18
CA ARG A 2 12.30 1.49 12.20
C ARG A 2 12.82 0.10 12.54
N TRP A 3 13.91 0.01 13.29
CA TRP A 3 14.52 -1.28 13.62
C TRP A 3 13.60 -2.24 14.40
N TRP A 4 12.71 -1.70 15.24
CA TRP A 4 11.73 -2.50 15.98
C TRP A 4 10.57 -3.03 15.15
N ASP A 5 10.38 -2.50 13.92
CA ASP A 5 9.37 -2.99 12.97
C ASP A 5 9.87 -4.24 12.23
N ILE A 6 11.18 -4.57 12.31
CA ILE A 6 11.75 -5.70 11.56
C ILE A 6 11.10 -7.02 11.98
N ALA A 7 10.91 -7.26 13.27
CA ALA A 7 10.31 -8.51 13.73
C ALA A 7 8.90 -8.74 13.17
N PRO A 8 7.93 -7.81 13.32
CA PRO A 8 6.60 -7.96 12.73
C PRO A 8 6.61 -7.95 11.18
N VAL A 9 7.55 -7.25 10.54
CA VAL A 9 7.73 -7.33 9.08
C VAL A 9 8.15 -8.73 8.66
N LEU A 10 9.09 -9.37 9.35
CA LEU A 10 9.54 -10.74 9.07
C LEU A 10 8.43 -11.78 9.26
N GLU A 11 7.50 -11.56 10.19
CA GLU A 11 6.33 -12.43 10.35
C GLU A 11 5.45 -12.36 9.10
N LEU A 12 5.12 -11.14 8.65
CA LEU A 12 4.32 -10.92 7.44
C LEU A 12 5.06 -11.41 6.18
N GLU A 13 6.37 -11.20 6.10
CA GLU A 13 7.22 -11.65 4.99
C GLU A 13 7.14 -13.16 4.82
N ARG A 14 7.35 -13.93 5.91
CA ARG A 14 7.28 -15.40 5.89
C ARG A 14 5.89 -15.94 5.56
N GLU A 15 4.84 -15.22 5.97
CA GLU A 15 3.45 -15.59 5.62
C GLU A 15 3.19 -15.45 4.12
N LEU A 16 3.68 -14.35 3.53
CA LEU A 16 3.38 -13.99 2.15
C LEU A 16 4.33 -14.61 1.13
N PHE A 17 5.61 -14.79 1.52
CA PHE A 17 6.70 -15.24 0.67
C PHE A 17 7.47 -16.42 1.33
N PRO A 18 6.80 -17.56 1.56
CA PRO A 18 7.41 -18.66 2.34
C PRO A 18 8.68 -19.23 1.71
N ASP A 19 8.82 -19.12 0.39
CA ASP A 19 9.93 -19.73 -0.36
C ASP A 19 11.13 -18.76 -0.54
N ASP A 20 10.86 -17.45 -0.61
CA ASP A 20 11.85 -16.43 -0.98
C ASP A 20 11.83 -15.22 -0.02
N ALA A 21 11.41 -15.44 1.23
CA ALA A 21 11.36 -14.41 2.26
C ALA A 21 12.73 -13.76 2.50
N TRP A 22 12.73 -12.45 2.62
CA TRP A 22 13.93 -11.71 3.02
C TRP A 22 14.36 -12.09 4.44
N SER A 23 15.68 -12.15 4.62
CA SER A 23 16.26 -12.37 5.94
C SER A 23 16.27 -11.08 6.78
N GLU A 24 16.35 -11.25 8.09
CA GLU A 24 16.52 -10.12 9.02
C GLU A 24 17.73 -9.24 8.66
N GLY A 25 18.85 -9.87 8.28
CA GLY A 25 20.08 -9.16 7.88
C GLY A 25 19.89 -8.29 6.64
N MET A 26 19.04 -8.68 5.69
CA MET A 26 18.70 -7.87 4.52
C MET A 26 17.97 -6.59 4.95
N PHE A 27 16.97 -6.68 5.81
CA PHE A 27 16.27 -5.49 6.32
C PHE A 27 17.22 -4.57 7.12
N TRP A 28 18.11 -5.12 7.94
CA TRP A 28 19.11 -4.31 8.64
C TRP A 28 20.04 -3.57 7.68
N SER A 29 20.51 -4.24 6.63
CA SER A 29 21.35 -3.64 5.59
C SER A 29 20.66 -2.45 4.91
N GLU A 30 19.40 -2.62 4.53
CA GLU A 30 18.64 -1.56 3.86
C GLU A 30 18.34 -0.38 4.80
N LEU A 31 17.96 -0.65 6.06
CA LEU A 31 17.67 0.38 7.05
C LEU A 31 18.91 1.21 7.44
N ALA A 32 20.10 0.65 7.32
CA ALA A 32 21.37 1.39 7.54
C ALA A 32 21.51 2.58 6.58
N HIS A 33 20.89 2.52 5.40
CA HIS A 33 20.95 3.54 4.37
C HIS A 33 19.65 4.37 4.24
N ALA A 34 18.68 4.14 5.16
CA ALA A 34 17.35 4.79 5.10
C ALA A 34 17.29 6.11 5.87
N ARG A 35 18.41 6.59 6.44
CA ARG A 35 18.41 7.79 7.30
C ARG A 35 19.62 8.70 7.04
N GLY A 36 19.43 9.95 7.43
CA GLY A 36 20.46 10.99 7.32
C GLY A 36 20.46 11.71 5.96
N PRO A 37 21.34 12.71 5.80
CA PRO A 37 21.34 13.61 4.62
C PRO A 37 21.76 12.94 3.31
N ARG A 38 22.30 11.73 3.38
CA ARG A 38 22.67 10.90 2.22
C ARG A 38 21.87 9.61 2.18
N ALA A 39 20.62 9.65 2.69
CA ALA A 39 19.74 8.50 2.61
C ALA A 39 19.46 8.15 1.14
N THR A 40 19.55 6.87 0.81
CA THR A 40 19.28 6.33 -0.52
C THR A 40 18.22 5.22 -0.46
N ARG A 41 17.56 5.09 0.69
CA ARG A 41 16.53 4.08 0.94
C ARG A 41 15.30 4.69 1.57
N ARG A 42 14.15 4.23 1.15
CA ARG A 42 12.87 4.51 1.79
C ARG A 42 12.18 3.20 2.16
N TYR A 43 12.00 2.96 3.46
CA TYR A 43 11.24 1.83 3.96
C TYR A 43 10.10 2.33 4.84
N VAL A 44 8.89 1.86 4.58
CA VAL A 44 7.66 2.23 5.29
C VAL A 44 6.94 1.00 5.80
N VAL A 45 6.13 1.19 6.82
CA VAL A 45 5.19 0.19 7.33
C VAL A 45 3.79 0.79 7.38
N ALA A 46 2.79 -0.05 7.27
CA ALA A 46 1.39 0.29 7.48
C ALA A 46 0.84 -0.55 8.63
N GLU A 47 0.11 0.11 9.52
CA GLU A 47 -0.48 -0.50 10.70
C GLU A 47 -2.00 -0.32 10.68
N ALA A 48 -2.72 -1.31 11.22
CA ALA A 48 -4.14 -1.27 11.49
C ALA A 48 -4.34 -1.60 12.98
N GLY A 49 -4.59 -0.57 13.80
CA GLY A 49 -4.44 -0.68 15.25
C GLY A 49 -2.98 -1.00 15.60
N ASP A 50 -2.79 -2.04 16.42
CA ASP A 50 -1.45 -2.47 16.85
C ASP A 50 -0.82 -3.53 15.93
N ARG A 51 -1.47 -3.87 14.81
CA ARG A 51 -1.00 -4.91 13.89
C ARG A 51 -0.36 -4.30 12.64
N LEU A 52 0.84 -4.73 12.32
CA LEU A 52 1.47 -4.43 11.03
C LEU A 52 0.73 -5.19 9.93
N VAL A 53 0.27 -4.47 8.90
CA VAL A 53 -0.55 -4.99 7.81
C VAL A 53 0.06 -4.79 6.42
N GLY A 54 1.20 -4.13 6.36
CA GLY A 54 1.92 -3.96 5.11
C GLY A 54 3.24 -3.24 5.30
N TYR A 55 4.11 -3.36 4.33
CA TYR A 55 5.38 -2.64 4.26
C TYR A 55 5.82 -2.48 2.82
N ALA A 56 6.74 -1.56 2.57
CA ALA A 56 7.32 -1.36 1.26
C ALA A 56 8.71 -0.76 1.37
N GLY A 57 9.57 -1.04 0.38
CA GLY A 57 10.95 -0.60 0.30
C GLY A 57 11.34 -0.12 -1.09
N LEU A 58 12.04 1.03 -1.13
CA LEU A 58 12.65 1.65 -2.31
C LEU A 58 14.13 1.85 -2.06
N ALA A 59 14.94 1.51 -3.05
CA ALA A 59 16.34 1.92 -3.16
C ALA A 59 16.51 2.95 -4.26
N ALA A 60 17.41 3.93 -4.08
CA ALA A 60 17.75 4.92 -5.10
C ALA A 60 19.26 4.98 -5.30
N ALA A 61 19.71 4.99 -6.55
CA ALA A 61 21.11 5.13 -6.91
C ALA A 61 21.25 5.69 -8.34
N GLY A 62 22.01 6.77 -8.51
CA GLY A 62 22.38 7.30 -9.83
C GLY A 62 21.19 7.65 -10.73
N GLY A 63 20.12 8.25 -10.18
CA GLY A 63 18.93 8.59 -10.93
C GLY A 63 17.94 7.42 -11.14
N LEU A 64 18.27 6.22 -10.63
CA LEU A 64 17.42 5.04 -10.73
C LEU A 64 16.80 4.71 -9.38
N GLY A 65 15.48 4.58 -9.33
CA GLY A 65 14.71 3.99 -8.25
C GLY A 65 14.47 2.50 -8.47
N ASP A 66 14.55 1.71 -7.40
CA ASP A 66 14.25 0.28 -7.42
C ASP A 66 13.25 -0.03 -6.29
N VAL A 67 12.02 -0.41 -6.68
CA VAL A 67 11.01 -0.90 -5.73
C VAL A 67 11.38 -2.33 -5.36
N GLN A 68 12.08 -2.47 -4.24
CA GLN A 68 12.65 -3.76 -3.81
C GLN A 68 11.59 -4.71 -3.26
N THR A 69 10.57 -4.18 -2.58
CA THR A 69 9.49 -4.99 -2.00
C THR A 69 8.24 -4.17 -1.76
N ILE A 70 7.08 -4.78 -1.94
CA ILE A 70 5.76 -4.30 -1.45
C ILE A 70 4.97 -5.50 -0.97
N ALA A 71 4.58 -5.50 0.28
CA ALA A 71 3.79 -6.53 0.89
C ALA A 71 2.55 -5.97 1.59
N VAL A 72 1.44 -6.66 1.46
CA VAL A 72 0.14 -6.32 2.08
C VAL A 72 -0.49 -7.59 2.60
N ALA A 73 -0.86 -7.60 3.88
CA ALA A 73 -1.55 -8.70 4.52
C ALA A 73 -2.80 -9.11 3.73
N ARG A 74 -3.10 -10.42 3.67
CA ARG A 74 -4.18 -10.97 2.80
C ARG A 74 -5.55 -10.37 3.07
N ASP A 75 -5.86 -10.10 4.35
CA ASP A 75 -7.11 -9.49 4.78
C ASP A 75 -7.24 -7.99 4.43
N GLN A 76 -6.14 -7.36 4.01
CA GLN A 76 -6.10 -5.98 3.53
C GLN A 76 -6.08 -5.88 2.00
N TRP A 77 -6.21 -7.00 1.30
CA TRP A 77 -6.27 -6.98 -0.15
C TRP A 77 -7.57 -6.32 -0.66
N GLY A 78 -7.45 -5.50 -1.70
CA GLY A 78 -8.60 -4.75 -2.24
C GLY A 78 -8.93 -3.44 -1.49
N THR A 79 -8.29 -3.15 -0.36
CA THR A 79 -8.53 -1.91 0.41
C THR A 79 -7.81 -0.67 -0.16
N GLY A 80 -6.97 -0.85 -1.19
CA GLY A 80 -6.13 0.22 -1.72
C GLY A 80 -4.79 0.41 -0.98
N LEU A 81 -4.48 -0.40 0.04
CA LEU A 81 -3.25 -0.25 0.82
C LEU A 81 -1.99 -0.37 -0.05
N GLY A 82 -1.95 -1.34 -0.98
CA GLY A 82 -0.83 -1.49 -1.91
C GLY A 82 -0.60 -0.25 -2.79
N ALA A 83 -1.69 0.40 -3.23
CA ALA A 83 -1.60 1.65 -3.98
C ALA A 83 -1.03 2.78 -3.13
N ARG A 84 -1.45 2.90 -1.86
CA ARG A 84 -0.91 3.91 -0.92
C ARG A 84 0.57 3.72 -0.64
N LEU A 85 1.00 2.46 -0.44
CA LEU A 85 2.41 2.14 -0.24
C LEU A 85 3.24 2.51 -1.47
N LEU A 86 2.78 2.13 -2.67
CA LEU A 86 3.45 2.48 -3.92
C LEU A 86 3.51 3.99 -4.13
N THR A 87 2.44 4.73 -3.83
CA THR A 87 2.42 6.20 -3.90
C THR A 87 3.50 6.82 -3.00
N ASP A 88 3.65 6.35 -1.74
CA ASP A 88 4.71 6.83 -0.85
C ASP A 88 6.11 6.58 -1.44
N LEU A 89 6.35 5.40 -2.01
CA LEU A 89 7.63 5.09 -2.64
C LEU A 89 7.93 6.00 -3.83
N LEU A 90 6.94 6.23 -4.70
CA LEU A 90 7.11 7.08 -5.90
C LEU A 90 7.34 8.55 -5.55
N GLN A 91 6.66 9.08 -4.52
CA GLN A 91 6.95 10.41 -3.99
C GLN A 91 8.40 10.53 -3.50
N HIS A 92 8.93 9.48 -2.86
CA HIS A 92 10.32 9.46 -2.41
C HIS A 92 11.30 9.22 -3.55
N ALA A 93 10.95 8.46 -4.59
CA ALA A 93 11.76 8.35 -5.80
C ALA A 93 11.97 9.73 -6.45
N THR A 94 10.90 10.55 -6.52
CA THR A 94 11.00 11.95 -6.98
C THR A 94 11.91 12.79 -6.05
N ALA A 95 11.76 12.63 -4.73
CA ALA A 95 12.60 13.34 -3.75
C ALA A 95 14.07 12.90 -3.80
N PHE A 96 14.36 11.69 -4.24
CA PHE A 96 15.70 11.18 -4.51
C PHE A 96 16.21 11.48 -5.93
N GLU A 97 15.46 12.31 -6.68
CA GLU A 97 15.82 12.73 -8.04
C GLU A 97 15.99 11.52 -8.99
N CYS A 98 15.13 10.50 -8.86
CA CYS A 98 15.14 9.37 -9.78
C CYS A 98 14.46 9.75 -11.10
N ASP A 99 15.14 9.52 -12.22
CA ASP A 99 14.62 9.71 -13.58
C ASP A 99 13.68 8.59 -14.00
N GLU A 100 13.90 7.41 -13.46
CA GLU A 100 13.06 6.23 -13.68
C GLU A 100 13.01 5.34 -12.44
N VAL A 101 11.93 4.54 -12.33
CA VAL A 101 11.74 3.55 -11.27
C VAL A 101 11.53 2.18 -11.89
N LEU A 102 12.27 1.20 -11.42
CA LEU A 102 12.14 -0.21 -11.82
C LEU A 102 11.51 -1.04 -10.70
N LEU A 103 10.97 -2.18 -11.09
CA LEU A 103 10.57 -3.24 -10.17
C LEU A 103 10.61 -4.60 -10.91
N GLU A 104 10.76 -5.67 -10.11
CA GLU A 104 10.50 -7.03 -10.54
C GLU A 104 9.24 -7.56 -9.88
N VAL A 105 8.40 -8.22 -10.68
CA VAL A 105 7.19 -8.87 -10.18
C VAL A 105 7.05 -10.27 -10.76
N ARG A 106 6.65 -11.24 -9.95
CA ARG A 106 6.39 -12.62 -10.44
C ARG A 106 5.41 -12.60 -11.59
N VAL A 107 5.68 -13.38 -12.64
CA VAL A 107 4.81 -13.48 -13.82
C VAL A 107 3.41 -14.02 -13.50
N ASP A 108 3.27 -14.75 -12.41
CA ASP A 108 1.99 -15.28 -11.91
C ASP A 108 1.24 -14.31 -10.97
N ASN A 109 1.86 -13.22 -10.53
CA ASN A 109 1.23 -12.21 -9.67
C ASN A 109 0.49 -11.13 -10.49
N THR A 110 -0.56 -11.55 -11.20
CA THR A 110 -1.35 -10.66 -12.07
C THR A 110 -2.01 -9.50 -11.33
N ARG A 111 -2.27 -9.66 -10.02
CA ARG A 111 -2.83 -8.59 -9.21
C ARG A 111 -1.84 -7.45 -9.01
N ALA A 112 -0.60 -7.75 -8.68
CA ALA A 112 0.45 -6.74 -8.52
C ALA A 112 0.77 -6.09 -9.87
N GLN A 113 0.85 -6.85 -10.96
CA GLN A 113 1.06 -6.31 -12.30
C GLN A 113 -0.01 -5.27 -12.66
N LYS A 114 -1.31 -5.57 -12.46
CA LYS A 114 -2.40 -4.62 -12.68
C LYS A 114 -2.32 -3.37 -11.78
N LEU A 115 -1.77 -3.49 -10.56
CA LEU A 115 -1.50 -2.33 -9.74
C LEU A 115 -0.45 -1.45 -10.38
N TYR A 116 0.69 -2.01 -10.79
CA TYR A 116 1.79 -1.27 -11.39
C TYR A 116 1.41 -0.64 -12.74
N GLU A 117 0.69 -1.36 -13.60
CA GLU A 117 0.15 -0.82 -14.86
C GLU A 117 -0.73 0.43 -14.63
N ARG A 118 -1.59 0.44 -13.59
CA ARG A 118 -2.40 1.62 -13.26
C ARG A 118 -1.58 2.83 -12.82
N PHE A 119 -0.36 2.61 -12.34
CA PHE A 119 0.59 3.67 -12.00
C PHE A 119 1.49 4.06 -13.17
N GLY A 120 1.25 3.52 -14.36
CA GLY A 120 2.00 3.83 -15.56
C GLY A 120 3.29 3.02 -15.73
N PHE A 121 3.50 1.98 -14.94
CA PHE A 121 4.61 1.07 -15.18
C PHE A 121 4.39 0.26 -16.46
N GLU A 122 5.39 0.19 -17.30
CA GLU A 122 5.41 -0.58 -18.56
C GLU A 122 6.34 -1.79 -18.44
N PRO A 123 5.96 -2.94 -19.00
CA PRO A 123 6.85 -4.11 -19.05
C PRO A 123 8.02 -3.84 -20.02
N ILE A 124 9.24 -4.11 -19.57
CA ILE A 124 10.47 -3.92 -20.37
C ILE A 124 11.27 -5.19 -20.58
N GLY A 125 10.93 -6.28 -19.93
CA GLY A 125 11.64 -7.56 -20.09
C GLY A 125 11.29 -8.57 -19.03
N PHE A 126 12.04 -9.67 -19.05
CA PHE A 126 11.88 -10.77 -18.10
C PHE A 126 13.26 -11.17 -17.56
N ARG A 127 13.28 -11.57 -16.28
CA ARG A 127 14.41 -12.29 -15.67
C ARG A 127 13.98 -13.74 -15.46
N ARG A 128 14.59 -14.64 -16.21
CA ARG A 128 14.24 -16.06 -16.14
C ARG A 128 14.71 -16.69 -14.85
N GLY A 129 13.82 -17.50 -14.24
CA GLY A 129 14.12 -18.25 -13.03
C GLY A 129 14.56 -17.36 -11.84
N TYR A 130 14.06 -16.15 -11.77
CA TYR A 130 14.46 -15.16 -10.77
C TYR A 130 14.06 -15.58 -9.36
N TYR A 131 12.83 -16.06 -9.18
CA TYR A 131 12.30 -16.48 -7.89
C TYR A 131 12.57 -17.97 -7.65
N GLN A 132 13.36 -18.26 -6.62
CA GLN A 132 13.74 -19.61 -6.23
C GLN A 132 12.99 -20.04 -4.95
N PRO A 133 12.77 -21.36 -4.71
CA PRO A 133 13.21 -22.51 -5.51
C PRO A 133 12.30 -22.84 -6.70
N GLY A 134 11.17 -22.15 -6.87
CA GLY A 134 10.16 -22.44 -7.88
C GLY A 134 10.57 -22.16 -9.32
N ASN A 135 11.77 -21.61 -9.56
CA ASN A 135 12.28 -21.22 -10.89
C ASN A 135 11.27 -20.36 -11.68
N ILE A 136 10.58 -19.43 -10.97
CA ILE A 136 9.54 -18.58 -11.56
C ILE A 136 10.18 -17.32 -12.14
N ASP A 137 9.76 -16.96 -13.34
CA ASP A 137 10.25 -15.75 -14.03
C ASP A 137 9.73 -14.48 -13.34
N ALA A 138 10.53 -13.42 -13.37
CA ALA A 138 10.11 -12.07 -13.04
C ALA A 138 9.81 -11.28 -14.31
N LEU A 139 8.71 -10.56 -14.32
CA LEU A 139 8.44 -9.46 -15.23
C LEU A 139 9.15 -8.23 -14.69
N VAL A 140 10.00 -7.60 -15.48
CA VAL A 140 10.65 -6.33 -15.17
C VAL A 140 9.77 -5.21 -15.71
N MET A 141 9.37 -4.28 -14.84
CA MET A 141 8.55 -3.14 -15.22
C MET A 141 9.26 -1.83 -14.89
N ARG A 142 8.97 -0.78 -15.67
CA ARG A 142 9.57 0.53 -15.55
C ARG A 142 8.53 1.63 -15.57
N LEU A 143 8.72 2.65 -14.73
CA LEU A 143 8.04 3.94 -14.76
C LEU A 143 9.09 5.03 -14.99
N ARG A 144 8.89 5.90 -15.98
CA ARG A 144 9.70 7.10 -16.16
C ARG A 144 9.08 8.28 -15.40
N ALA A 145 9.91 9.16 -14.84
CA ALA A 145 9.45 10.31 -14.07
C ALA A 145 8.48 11.21 -14.86
N GLN A 146 8.69 11.36 -16.17
CA GLN A 146 7.83 12.13 -17.07
C GLN A 146 6.47 11.47 -17.38
N ASP A 147 6.34 10.17 -17.14
CA ASP A 147 5.13 9.38 -17.39
C ASP A 147 4.36 9.09 -16.09
N ALA A 148 4.91 9.52 -14.93
CA ALA A 148 4.25 9.33 -13.65
C ALA A 148 2.94 10.14 -13.63
N PRO A 149 1.78 9.51 -13.40
CA PRO A 149 0.53 10.24 -13.25
C PRO A 149 0.67 11.19 -12.04
N ASP A 150 0.14 12.41 -12.16
CA ASP A 150 -0.01 13.29 -11.01
C ASP A 150 -0.59 12.48 -9.86
N ALA A 151 0.07 12.51 -8.70
CA ALA A 151 -0.39 11.75 -7.55
C ALA A 151 -1.87 12.02 -7.33
N PRO A 152 -2.74 10.99 -7.19
CA PRO A 152 -4.16 11.22 -6.98
C PRO A 152 -4.29 12.14 -5.78
N HIS A 153 -4.86 13.34 -6.00
CA HIS A 153 -5.13 14.28 -4.94
C HIS A 153 -5.93 13.54 -3.87
N THR A 154 -5.34 13.36 -2.72
CA THR A 154 -6.09 13.00 -1.52
C THR A 154 -7.10 14.15 -1.34
N PRO A 155 -8.42 13.90 -1.32
CA PRO A 155 -9.37 14.97 -1.05
C PRO A 155 -8.97 15.58 0.29
N HIS A 156 -8.58 16.84 0.25
CA HIS A 156 -8.33 17.61 1.46
C HIS A 156 -9.67 17.68 2.19
N ALA A 157 -9.70 17.33 3.47
CA ALA A 157 -10.87 17.33 4.34
C ALA A 157 -11.36 18.77 4.61
N LEU A 158 -11.68 19.55 3.57
CA LEU A 158 -12.17 20.93 3.66
C LEU A 158 -13.41 21.21 2.82
N ASP A 159 -14.06 20.22 2.19
CA ASP A 159 -15.33 20.41 1.47
C ASP A 159 -16.51 19.78 2.25
N ALA A 160 -16.55 19.97 3.58
CA ALA A 160 -17.69 19.66 4.43
C ALA A 160 -18.42 20.95 4.84
N GLN A 161 -18.61 21.89 3.91
CA GLN A 161 -19.47 23.07 4.11
C GLN A 161 -20.30 23.27 2.83
N ASP A 162 -21.33 22.45 2.69
CA ASP A 162 -22.58 22.74 1.99
C ASP A 162 -23.49 21.50 2.13
N ALA A 163 -24.07 21.32 3.32
CA ALA A 163 -25.26 20.53 3.52
C ALA A 163 -26.44 21.51 3.60
N PRO A 164 -27.47 21.41 2.72
CA PRO A 164 -28.63 22.25 2.83
C PRO A 164 -29.42 21.88 4.09
N ASP A 165 -29.86 22.92 4.82
CA ASP A 165 -30.77 22.87 5.96
C ASP A 165 -32.01 22.05 5.65
N ALA A 166 -32.19 20.93 6.31
CA ALA A 166 -33.45 20.20 6.35
C ALA A 166 -34.37 20.83 7.40
N GLN A 167 -35.11 21.87 7.00
CA GLN A 167 -36.30 22.31 7.70
C GLN A 167 -37.48 21.46 7.29
N GLY A 168 -38.19 20.88 8.26
CA GLY A 168 -39.53 20.35 8.06
C GLY A 168 -39.76 18.93 8.56
N ALA A 169 -39.82 18.73 9.89
CA ALA A 169 -40.58 17.62 10.45
C ALA A 169 -41.96 18.15 10.89
N PRO A 170 -43.08 17.56 10.43
CA PRO A 170 -44.41 17.94 10.92
C PRO A 170 -44.68 17.26 12.28
N ASP A 171 -45.30 18.05 13.17
CA ASP A 171 -45.87 17.66 14.46
C ASP A 171 -46.73 16.41 14.39
N ALA A 172 -46.45 15.42 15.22
CA ALA A 172 -47.34 14.31 15.48
C ALA A 172 -48.17 14.61 16.73
N GLN A 173 -49.35 15.20 16.54
CA GLN A 173 -50.46 15.15 17.49
C GLN A 173 -51.51 14.27 16.84
N ASP A 174 -51.76 13.11 17.46
CA ASP A 174 -53.03 12.47 17.71
C ASP A 174 -52.83 10.96 17.93
N ALA A 175 -52.84 10.57 19.19
CA ALA A 175 -53.09 9.19 19.57
C ALA A 175 -54.42 9.14 20.29
N PRO A 176 -55.40 8.35 19.87
CA PRO A 176 -56.58 8.11 20.68
C PRO A 176 -56.35 6.96 21.69
N ASP A 177 -56.75 7.24 22.90
CA ASP A 177 -57.01 6.29 24.01
C ASP A 177 -57.88 5.10 23.53
N VAL A 178 -57.45 3.90 23.90
CA VAL A 178 -58.38 2.78 23.99
C VAL A 178 -58.16 2.08 25.34
N GLN A 179 -59.17 2.33 26.18
CA GLN A 179 -59.41 1.66 27.44
C GLN A 179 -59.67 0.14 27.28
N GLY A 180 -59.13 -0.58 28.23
CA GLY A 180 -59.60 -1.70 28.98
C GLY A 180 -60.58 -2.74 28.39
N THR A 181 -60.24 -3.98 28.71
CA THR A 181 -61.19 -4.90 29.35
C THR A 181 -60.40 -6.06 29.99
N GLU A 182 -60.63 -6.18 31.28
CA GLU A 182 -60.37 -7.43 32.05
C GLU A 182 -61.26 -8.56 31.51
N SER A 183 -60.79 -9.81 31.57
CA SER A 183 -61.51 -10.92 32.23
C SER A 183 -60.85 -12.24 32.07
N HIS A 184 -60.52 -12.85 33.22
CA HIS A 184 -60.82 -14.22 33.65
C HIS A 184 -60.66 -15.41 32.68
N GLY A 185 -59.83 -16.37 33.18
CA GLY A 185 -59.84 -17.75 32.75
C GLY A 185 -58.55 -18.47 33.22
#